data_c736f2d352275f929b86d8deb86219ef
#
_entry.id   c736f2d352275f929b86d8deb86219ef
#
_cell.length_a   1.000
_cell.length_b   1.000
_cell.length_c   1.000
_cell.angle_alpha   90.00
_cell.angle_beta   90.00
_cell.angle_gamma   90.00
#
_symmetry.space_group_name_H-M   'P 1'
#
loop_
_entity.id
_entity.type
_entity.pdbx_description
1 polymer ?
#
loop_
_entity_poly.entity_id
_entity_poly.type
_entity_poly.pdbx_seq_one_letter_code
_entity_poly.pdbx_strand_id
1 'polypeptide(L)'
;VNIAIWASRAERVADRVESLEQLPSLSGRLDLVLQATLPPEGPYLGHYIQLISAGTVAPVEQAYRRGRQRLNTAVGRLLDRLGAVIEPDLVIAVVDGAAVTALSEGRDVHATAADLLGKITGFWKQPDQ
;
A
#
# COMPACT_ATOMS: atom_id res chain seq x y z
N VAL A 1 0.05 15.13 5.45
CA VAL A 1 0.46 13.70 5.43
C VAL A 1 1.86 13.57 5.93
N ASN A 2 2.07 12.71 6.88
CA ASN A 2 3.42 12.38 7.31
C ASN A 2 3.85 11.08 6.61
N ILE A 3 4.55 11.24 5.50
CA ILE A 3 5.03 10.10 4.71
C ILE A 3 5.97 9.20 5.53
N ALA A 4 6.70 9.77 6.50
CA ALA A 4 7.59 8.99 7.36
C ALA A 4 6.82 8.01 8.25
N ILE A 5 5.66 8.40 8.75
CA ILE A 5 4.79 7.51 9.54
C ILE A 5 4.28 6.37 8.65
N TRP A 6 3.88 6.66 7.43
CA TRP A 6 3.41 5.67 6.47
C TRP A 6 4.52 4.67 6.14
N ALA A 7 5.71 5.19 5.81
CA ALA A 7 6.87 4.35 5.51
C ALA A 7 7.28 3.49 6.71
N SER A 8 7.28 4.05 7.92
CA SER A 8 7.61 3.29 9.14
C SER A 8 6.61 2.16 9.39
N ARG A 9 5.33 2.39 9.12
CA ARG A 9 4.32 1.34 9.24
C ARG A 9 4.57 0.22 8.24
N ALA A 10 4.86 0.56 6.99
CA ALA A 10 5.18 -0.43 5.96
C ALA A 10 6.40 -1.26 6.35
N GLU A 11 7.44 -0.61 6.89
CA GLU A 11 8.63 -1.29 7.37
C GLU A 11 8.31 -2.28 8.49
N ARG A 12 7.45 -1.91 9.44
CA ARG A 12 7.03 -2.81 10.51
C ARG A 12 6.23 -4.01 9.98
N VAL A 13 5.38 -3.78 8.98
CA VAL A 13 4.64 -4.88 8.35
C VAL A 13 5.61 -5.83 7.65
N ALA A 14 6.58 -5.30 6.91
CA ALA A 14 7.59 -6.11 6.23
C ALA A 14 8.42 -6.92 7.24
N ASP A 15 8.87 -6.29 8.34
CA ASP A 15 9.65 -6.96 9.38
C ASP A 15 8.86 -8.13 9.98
N ARG A 16 7.58 -7.89 10.28
CA ARG A 16 6.72 -8.91 10.87
C ARG A 16 6.52 -10.09 9.91
N VAL A 17 6.32 -9.81 8.63
CA VAL A 17 6.11 -10.85 7.61
C VAL A 17 7.39 -11.67 7.40
N GLU A 18 8.55 -11.01 7.40
CA GLU A 18 9.83 -11.70 7.26
C GLU A 18 10.11 -12.67 8.41
N SER A 19 9.51 -12.43 9.58
CA SER A 19 9.67 -13.30 10.75
C SER A 19 8.69 -14.47 10.80
N LEU A 20 7.72 -14.53 9.88
CA LEU A 20 6.75 -15.62 9.86
C LEU A 20 7.40 -16.94 9.40
N GLU A 21 7.09 -18.01 10.11
CA GLU A 21 7.58 -19.34 9.74
C GLU A 21 6.82 -19.90 8.52
N GLN A 22 5.52 -19.58 8.44
CA GLN A 22 4.66 -20.01 7.36
C GLN A 22 3.97 -18.83 6.73
N LEU A 23 3.81 -18.88 5.41
CA LEU A 23 3.10 -17.85 4.69
C LEU A 23 1.60 -17.93 4.96
N PRO A 24 0.92 -16.78 5.08
CA PRO A 24 -0.53 -16.76 5.22
C PRO A 24 -1.24 -17.19 3.93
N SER A 25 -2.55 -17.40 4.03
CA SER A 25 -3.41 -17.61 2.86
C SER A 25 -3.33 -16.46 1.88
N LEU A 26 -3.82 -16.65 0.65
CA LEU A 26 -3.82 -15.58 -0.34
C LEU A 26 -4.57 -14.34 0.14
N SER A 27 -5.72 -14.51 0.78
CA SER A 27 -6.45 -13.36 1.33
C SER A 27 -5.69 -12.68 2.47
N GLY A 28 -4.98 -13.46 3.29
CA GLY A 28 -4.11 -12.91 4.33
C GLY A 28 -2.94 -12.12 3.76
N ARG A 29 -2.35 -12.58 2.66
CA ARG A 29 -1.29 -11.83 1.96
C ARG A 29 -1.80 -10.51 1.43
N LEU A 30 -3.00 -10.51 0.83
CA LEU A 30 -3.65 -9.30 0.34
C LEU A 30 -3.84 -8.29 1.48
N ASP A 31 -4.35 -8.74 2.63
CA ASP A 31 -4.55 -7.88 3.78
C ASP A 31 -3.25 -7.24 4.27
N LEU A 32 -2.16 -8.00 4.27
CA LEU A 32 -0.85 -7.48 4.69
C LEU A 32 -0.34 -6.40 3.73
N VAL A 33 -0.50 -6.59 2.42
CA VAL A 33 -0.10 -5.58 1.44
C VAL A 33 -0.96 -4.31 1.62
N LEU A 34 -2.25 -4.45 1.86
CA LEU A 34 -3.13 -3.30 2.11
C LEU A 34 -2.75 -2.56 3.40
N GLN A 35 -2.36 -3.28 4.46
CA GLN A 35 -1.87 -2.64 5.69
C GLN A 35 -0.64 -1.78 5.44
N ALA A 36 0.22 -2.19 4.53
CA ALA A 36 1.44 -1.45 4.21
C ALA A 36 1.20 -0.29 3.24
N THR A 37 0.24 -0.41 2.34
CA THR A 37 0.07 0.51 1.22
C THR A 37 -1.07 1.51 1.37
N LEU A 38 -2.09 1.21 2.17
CA LEU A 38 -3.13 2.19 2.50
C LEU A 38 -2.68 3.07 3.66
N PRO A 39 -3.14 4.33 3.70
CA PRO A 39 -2.84 5.19 4.85
C PRO A 39 -3.31 4.54 6.16
N PRO A 40 -2.51 4.66 7.23
CA PRO A 40 -2.82 3.97 8.48
C PRO A 40 -4.12 4.41 9.14
N GLU A 41 -4.55 5.65 8.92
CA GLU A 41 -5.77 6.19 9.52
C GLU A 41 -6.46 7.16 8.58
N GLY A 42 -7.80 7.12 8.55
CA GLY A 42 -8.64 8.05 7.79
C GLY A 42 -8.78 9.39 8.51
N PRO A 43 -9.35 10.42 7.89
CA PRO A 43 -10.05 10.35 6.61
C PRO A 43 -9.11 10.30 5.41
N TYR A 44 -9.36 9.38 4.52
CA TYR A 44 -8.52 9.17 3.35
C TYR A 44 -8.47 10.40 2.42
N LEU A 45 -9.58 11.12 2.29
CA LEU A 45 -9.66 12.27 1.38
C LEU A 45 -8.59 13.32 1.72
N GLY A 46 -8.53 13.72 2.99
CA GLY A 46 -7.53 14.71 3.44
C GLY A 46 -6.11 14.22 3.21
N HIS A 47 -5.87 12.93 3.48
CA HIS A 47 -4.57 12.32 3.25
C HIS A 47 -4.13 12.42 1.78
N TYR A 48 -5.01 12.03 0.84
CA TYR A 48 -4.66 12.03 -0.58
C TYR A 48 -4.56 13.44 -1.16
N ILE A 49 -5.35 14.39 -0.69
CA ILE A 49 -5.19 15.80 -1.09
C ILE A 49 -3.80 16.32 -0.67
N GLN A 50 -3.39 16.06 0.57
CA GLN A 50 -2.07 16.48 1.04
C GLN A 50 -0.95 15.76 0.28
N LEU A 51 -1.12 14.49 -0.02
CA LEU A 51 -0.15 13.70 -0.77
C LEU A 51 0.11 14.29 -2.15
N ILE A 52 -0.95 14.63 -2.85
CA ILE A 52 -0.87 15.24 -4.19
C ILE A 52 -0.16 16.60 -4.10
N SER A 53 -0.49 17.41 -3.08
CA SER A 53 0.08 18.74 -2.91
C SER A 53 1.56 18.71 -2.50
N ALA A 54 1.99 17.69 -1.76
CA ALA A 54 3.35 17.62 -1.21
C ALA A 54 4.43 17.65 -2.29
N GLY A 55 4.16 17.06 -3.47
CA GLY A 55 5.10 17.03 -4.57
C GLY A 55 5.31 18.38 -5.28
N THR A 56 4.52 19.41 -4.92
CA THR A 56 4.58 20.72 -5.60
C THR A 56 5.30 21.79 -4.79
N VAL A 57 5.68 21.52 -3.53
CA VAL A 57 6.34 22.47 -2.64
C VAL A 57 7.79 22.01 -2.42
N ALA A 58 8.76 22.77 -2.92
CA ALA A 58 10.16 22.36 -2.98
C ALA A 58 10.77 21.87 -1.65
N PRO A 59 10.60 22.51 -0.48
CA PRO A 59 11.17 22.00 0.76
C PRO A 59 10.56 20.69 1.22
N VAL A 60 9.28 20.45 0.93
CA VAL A 60 8.54 19.24 1.30
C VAL A 60 8.82 18.12 0.32
N GLU A 61 9.12 18.46 -0.93
CA GLU A 61 9.34 17.53 -2.02
C GLU A 61 10.45 16.52 -1.73
N GLN A 62 11.61 17.00 -1.19
CA GLN A 62 12.72 16.09 -0.90
C GLN A 62 12.39 15.12 0.23
N ALA A 63 11.77 15.60 1.29
CA ALA A 63 11.35 14.74 2.40
C ALA A 63 10.31 13.72 1.92
N TYR A 64 9.40 14.15 1.06
CA TYR A 64 8.40 13.27 0.46
C TYR A 64 9.06 12.18 -0.38
N ARG A 65 10.01 12.53 -1.23
CA ARG A 65 10.72 11.56 -2.08
C ARG A 65 11.47 10.52 -1.25
N ARG A 66 12.15 10.95 -0.18
CA ARG A 66 12.83 10.02 0.73
C ARG A 66 11.85 9.07 1.40
N GLY A 67 10.72 9.59 1.86
CA GLY A 67 9.68 8.76 2.46
C GLY A 67 9.09 7.77 1.47
N ARG A 68 8.87 8.21 0.22
CA ARG A 68 8.38 7.32 -0.84
C ARG A 68 9.38 6.22 -1.17
N GLN A 69 10.66 6.52 -1.16
CA GLN A 69 11.69 5.49 -1.38
C GLN A 69 11.70 4.45 -0.27
N ARG A 70 11.57 4.89 0.99
CA ARG A 70 11.46 3.98 2.13
C ARG A 70 10.21 3.10 2.01
N LEU A 71 9.07 3.70 1.67
CA LEU A 71 7.82 2.97 1.46
C LEU A 71 7.98 1.93 0.35
N ASN A 72 8.56 2.33 -0.78
CA ASN A 72 8.80 1.46 -1.92
C ASN A 72 9.68 0.26 -1.53
N THR A 73 10.77 0.52 -0.82
CA THR A 73 11.69 -0.53 -0.36
C THR A 73 10.98 -1.52 0.57
N ALA A 74 10.20 -1.01 1.52
CA ALA A 74 9.46 -1.85 2.46
C ALA A 74 8.41 -2.72 1.74
N VAL A 75 7.68 -2.13 0.81
CA VAL A 75 6.69 -2.87 0.01
C VAL A 75 7.37 -3.94 -0.85
N GLY A 76 8.55 -3.62 -1.42
CA GLY A 76 9.33 -4.60 -2.18
C GLY A 76 9.73 -5.81 -1.34
N ARG A 77 10.23 -5.57 -0.12
CA ARG A 77 10.56 -6.66 0.83
C ARG A 77 9.34 -7.52 1.14
N LEU A 78 8.21 -6.86 1.38
CA LEU A 78 6.95 -7.53 1.69
C LEU A 78 6.49 -8.41 0.54
N LEU A 79 6.48 -7.87 -0.68
CA LEU A 79 6.07 -8.60 -1.87
C LEU A 79 6.97 -9.81 -2.15
N ASP A 80 8.29 -9.63 -2.00
CA ASP A 80 9.25 -10.73 -2.18
C ASP A 80 8.95 -11.86 -1.21
N ARG A 81 8.74 -11.55 0.05
CA ARG A 81 8.46 -12.56 1.07
C ARG A 81 7.13 -13.27 0.84
N LEU A 82 6.13 -12.54 0.34
CA LEU A 82 4.80 -13.09 0.08
C LEU A 82 4.70 -13.81 -1.27
N GLY A 83 5.75 -13.77 -2.08
CA GLY A 83 5.79 -14.48 -3.36
C GLY A 83 5.09 -13.79 -4.51
N ALA A 84 4.93 -12.46 -4.43
CA ALA A 84 4.37 -11.69 -5.54
C ALA A 84 5.49 -11.18 -6.44
N VAL A 85 5.40 -11.50 -7.73
CA VAL A 85 6.37 -11.05 -8.74
C VAL A 85 5.80 -9.80 -9.41
N ILE A 86 5.86 -8.67 -8.71
CA ILE A 86 5.33 -7.41 -9.19
C ILE A 86 6.14 -6.26 -8.59
N GLU A 87 6.34 -5.21 -9.35
CA GLU A 87 7.08 -4.04 -8.89
C GLU A 87 6.33 -3.31 -7.77
N PRO A 88 7.01 -2.93 -6.68
CA PRO A 88 6.35 -2.19 -5.59
C PRO A 88 5.77 -0.85 -6.06
N ASP A 89 6.40 -0.15 -7.00
CA ASP A 89 5.88 1.09 -7.57
C ASP A 89 4.49 0.88 -8.19
N LEU A 90 4.30 -0.23 -8.89
CA LEU A 90 3.02 -0.53 -9.52
C LEU A 90 1.95 -0.82 -8.46
N VAL A 91 2.31 -1.58 -7.43
CA VAL A 91 1.38 -1.87 -6.33
C VAL A 91 0.93 -0.58 -5.65
N ILE A 92 1.87 0.30 -5.31
CA ILE A 92 1.56 1.57 -4.64
C ILE A 92 0.69 2.45 -5.55
N ALA A 93 1.03 2.54 -6.84
CA ALA A 93 0.27 3.35 -7.80
C ALA A 93 -1.17 2.82 -7.96
N VAL A 94 -1.35 1.51 -8.00
CA VAL A 94 -2.68 0.90 -8.11
C VAL A 94 -3.51 1.19 -6.87
N VAL A 95 -2.93 1.07 -5.68
CA VAL A 95 -3.63 1.37 -4.42
C VAL A 95 -4.00 2.85 -4.34
N ASP A 96 -3.07 3.75 -4.67
CA ASP A 96 -3.33 5.19 -4.67
C ASP A 96 -4.45 5.53 -5.68
N GLY A 97 -4.38 5.00 -6.88
CA GLY A 97 -5.39 5.21 -7.91
C GLY A 97 -6.76 4.66 -7.51
N ALA A 98 -6.78 3.47 -6.92
CA ALA A 98 -8.01 2.86 -6.42
C ALA A 98 -8.66 3.72 -5.32
N ALA A 99 -7.84 4.25 -4.40
CA ALA A 99 -8.33 5.10 -3.32
C ALA A 99 -8.93 6.41 -3.87
N VAL A 100 -8.23 7.07 -4.79
CA VAL A 100 -8.71 8.32 -5.41
C VAL A 100 -9.99 8.06 -6.19
N THR A 101 -10.06 6.99 -6.96
CA THR A 101 -11.25 6.61 -7.71
C THR A 101 -12.43 6.34 -6.77
N ALA A 102 -12.20 5.56 -5.73
CA ALA A 102 -13.24 5.25 -4.75
C ALA A 102 -13.78 6.51 -4.08
N LEU A 103 -12.88 7.41 -3.67
CA LEU A 103 -13.27 8.67 -3.04
C LEU A 103 -14.10 9.53 -3.99
N SER A 104 -13.70 9.60 -5.26
CA SER A 104 -14.42 10.41 -6.26
C SER A 104 -15.81 9.85 -6.58
N GLU A 105 -16.01 8.56 -6.41
CA GLU A 105 -17.27 7.88 -6.73
C GLU A 105 -18.12 7.57 -5.48
N GLY A 106 -17.66 7.96 -4.29
CA GLY A 106 -18.37 7.63 -3.04
C GLY A 106 -18.34 6.15 -2.70
N ARG A 107 -17.32 5.41 -3.15
CA ARG A 107 -17.16 3.98 -2.90
C ARG A 107 -16.24 3.73 -1.72
N ASP A 108 -16.30 2.52 -1.17
CA ASP A 108 -15.41 2.14 -0.08
C ASP A 108 -13.96 2.00 -0.58
N VAL A 109 -13.05 2.75 0.04
CA VAL A 109 -11.63 2.78 -0.35
C VAL A 109 -10.98 1.41 -0.18
N HIS A 110 -11.16 0.77 0.98
CA HIS A 110 -10.53 -0.51 1.27
C HIS A 110 -11.01 -1.60 0.29
N ALA A 111 -12.31 -1.69 0.06
CA ALA A 111 -12.87 -2.70 -0.84
C ALA A 111 -12.40 -2.50 -2.27
N THR A 112 -12.35 -1.25 -2.74
CA THR A 112 -11.89 -0.95 -4.10
C THR A 112 -10.41 -1.28 -4.27
N ALA A 113 -9.58 -0.90 -3.31
CA ALA A 113 -8.16 -1.20 -3.34
C ALA A 113 -7.91 -2.71 -3.27
N ALA A 114 -8.65 -3.43 -2.42
CA ALA A 114 -8.53 -4.88 -2.30
C ALA A 114 -8.85 -5.60 -3.62
N ASP A 115 -9.92 -5.17 -4.29
CA ASP A 115 -10.32 -5.77 -5.56
C ASP A 115 -9.25 -5.61 -6.63
N LEU A 116 -8.76 -4.39 -6.83
CA LEU A 116 -7.76 -4.13 -7.86
C LEU A 116 -6.40 -4.76 -7.51
N LEU A 117 -5.98 -4.65 -6.25
CA LEU A 117 -4.73 -5.23 -5.80
C LEU A 117 -4.74 -6.75 -5.91
N GLY A 118 -5.86 -7.38 -5.57
CA GLY A 118 -6.01 -8.82 -5.72
C GLY A 118 -5.84 -9.27 -7.17
N LYS A 119 -6.39 -8.51 -8.11
CA LYS A 119 -6.29 -8.81 -9.54
C LYS A 119 -4.86 -8.75 -10.05
N ILE A 120 -4.06 -7.79 -9.60
CA ILE A 120 -2.70 -7.64 -10.10
C ILE A 120 -1.69 -8.53 -9.38
N THR A 121 -1.95 -8.92 -8.15
CA THR A 121 -1.06 -9.78 -7.36
C THR A 121 -1.45 -11.27 -7.42
N GLY A 122 -2.68 -11.57 -7.80
CA GLY A 122 -3.23 -12.92 -7.65
C GLY A 122 -3.57 -13.29 -6.22
N PHE A 123 -3.53 -12.35 -5.29
CA PHE A 123 -3.81 -12.59 -3.87
C PHE A 123 -5.30 -12.44 -3.59
N TRP A 124 -6.09 -13.34 -4.09
CA TRP A 124 -7.51 -13.35 -3.78
C TRP A 124 -7.94 -14.75 -3.35
N LYS A 125 -9.07 -14.82 -2.67
CA LYS A 125 -9.68 -16.10 -2.31
C LYS A 125 -10.34 -16.70 -3.54
N GLN A 126 -9.92 -17.92 -3.91
CA GLN A 126 -10.57 -18.65 -4.98
C GLN A 126 -11.79 -19.39 -4.45
N PRO A 127 -12.87 -19.49 -5.25
CA PRO A 127 -14.13 -20.08 -4.76
C PRO A 127 -14.01 -21.51 -4.25
N ASP A 128 -13.09 -22.27 -4.80
CA ASP A 128 -12.96 -23.71 -4.50
C ASP A 128 -11.80 -24.06 -3.57
N GLN A 129 -11.32 -23.07 -2.83
CA GLN A 129 -10.20 -23.28 -1.90
C GLN A 129 -10.56 -22.92 -0.48
#